data_0b31e0a938b1cb967aa2b4a0bef46722
#
_entry.id   0b31e0a938b1cb967aa2b4a0bef46722
#
_cell.length_a   1.000
_cell.length_b   1.000
_cell.length_c   1.000
_cell.angle_alpha   90.00
_cell.angle_beta   90.00
_cell.angle_gamma   90.00
#
_symmetry.space_group_name_H-M   'P 1'
#
loop_
_entity.id
_entity.type
_entity.pdbx_description
1 polymer ?
#
loop_
_entity_poly.entity_id
_entity_poly.type
_entity_poly.pdbx_seq_one_letter_code
_entity_poly.pdbx_strand_id
1 'polypeptide(L)'
;HMLNANESNSTIQALKAINRSPQHVKLVKNLPVSAGIGGGSANAAAIMRIFNTESIQAALSLGADVPVCLFSKTAQMGGIGENLSFCPGLGQLNAVLVNPRVSLSTAKVFKAFDEMFVEDGSVLPTISEGSLLIRAINGRNDLEAAAILLEPIIGDVLNVINNQTGCCLARMSGSGPTCYGLFKDAGASLKAANAIRSIAPDWWCETTILGDK
;
A
#
# COMPACT_ATOMS: atom_id res chain seq x y z
N HIS A 1 -19.96 2.83 -3.86
CA HIS A 1 -19.81 2.03 -5.09
C HIS A 1 -20.19 0.59 -4.79
N MET A 2 -21.19 0.03 -5.50
CA MET A 2 -21.42 -1.41 -5.47
C MET A 2 -20.29 -2.08 -6.24
N LEU A 3 -19.47 -2.88 -5.54
CA LEU A 3 -18.52 -3.76 -6.19
C LEU A 3 -19.31 -4.92 -6.79
N ASN A 4 -19.01 -5.26 -8.03
CA ASN A 4 -19.62 -6.43 -8.64
C ASN A 4 -19.29 -7.67 -7.79
N ALA A 5 -20.32 -8.39 -7.37
CA ALA A 5 -20.22 -9.68 -6.70
C ALA A 5 -19.89 -10.80 -7.71
N ASN A 6 -18.94 -10.51 -8.63
CA ASN A 6 -18.49 -11.45 -9.63
C ASN A 6 -17.27 -12.25 -9.16
N GLU A 7 -16.88 -13.24 -9.93
CA GLU A 7 -15.77 -14.15 -9.63
C GLU A 7 -14.40 -13.45 -9.49
N SER A 8 -14.25 -12.22 -9.98
CA SER A 8 -13.02 -11.42 -9.83
C SER A 8 -12.89 -10.72 -8.47
N ASN A 9 -13.92 -10.77 -7.62
CA ASN A 9 -13.84 -10.16 -6.30
C ASN A 9 -12.89 -10.95 -5.39
N SER A 10 -11.91 -10.25 -4.79
CA SER A 10 -10.87 -10.85 -3.94
C SER A 10 -11.42 -11.68 -2.77
N THR A 11 -12.58 -11.32 -2.22
CA THR A 11 -13.22 -12.10 -1.14
C THR A 11 -13.78 -13.42 -1.65
N ILE A 12 -14.35 -13.44 -2.85
CA ILE A 12 -14.87 -14.66 -3.49
C ILE A 12 -13.72 -15.56 -3.92
N GLN A 13 -12.66 -14.98 -4.49
CA GLN A 13 -11.46 -15.75 -4.85
C GLN A 13 -10.80 -16.38 -3.61
N ALA A 14 -10.76 -15.66 -2.49
CA ALA A 14 -10.22 -16.18 -1.23
C ALA A 14 -11.05 -17.39 -0.72
N LEU A 15 -12.38 -17.30 -0.74
CA LEU A 15 -13.24 -18.44 -0.38
C LEU A 15 -12.97 -19.67 -1.25
N LYS A 16 -12.84 -19.48 -2.58
CA LYS A 16 -12.50 -20.55 -3.51
C LYS A 16 -11.13 -21.16 -3.21
N ALA A 17 -10.10 -20.34 -2.99
CA ALA A 17 -8.73 -20.77 -2.70
C ALA A 17 -8.62 -21.65 -1.43
N ILE A 18 -9.51 -21.41 -0.46
CA ILE A 18 -9.56 -22.21 0.78
C ILE A 18 -10.66 -23.28 0.76
N ASN A 19 -11.19 -23.63 -0.42
CA ASN A 19 -12.25 -24.62 -0.62
C ASN A 19 -13.50 -24.39 0.25
N ARG A 20 -13.94 -23.14 0.38
CA ARG A 20 -15.17 -22.78 1.07
C ARG A 20 -16.23 -22.32 0.09
N SER A 21 -17.45 -22.80 0.30
CA SER A 21 -18.60 -22.30 -0.45
C SER A 21 -18.87 -20.85 -0.11
N PRO A 22 -19.34 -20.04 -1.07
CA PRO A 22 -19.73 -18.66 -0.81
C PRO A 22 -20.77 -18.58 0.30
N GLN A 23 -20.45 -17.81 1.32
CA GLN A 23 -21.35 -17.41 2.38
C GLN A 23 -21.88 -15.99 2.08
N HIS A 24 -22.82 -15.51 2.86
CA HIS A 24 -23.19 -14.10 2.78
C HIS A 24 -22.02 -13.25 3.30
N VAL A 25 -21.32 -12.55 2.39
CA VAL A 25 -20.21 -11.65 2.72
C VAL A 25 -20.63 -10.22 2.46
N LYS A 26 -20.62 -9.38 3.50
CA LYS A 26 -20.81 -7.92 3.38
C LYS A 26 -19.45 -7.24 3.45
N LEU A 27 -19.00 -6.68 2.33
CA LEU A 27 -17.77 -5.87 2.25
C LEU A 27 -18.14 -4.38 2.23
N VAL A 28 -17.65 -3.63 3.23
CA VAL A 28 -17.74 -2.16 3.27
C VAL A 28 -16.39 -1.59 2.86
N LYS A 29 -16.36 -0.90 1.72
CA LYS A 29 -15.14 -0.29 1.17
C LYS A 29 -15.06 1.18 1.53
N ASN A 30 -14.20 1.52 2.47
CA ASN A 30 -13.87 2.89 2.83
C ASN A 30 -12.61 3.42 2.13
N LEU A 31 -11.79 2.51 1.60
CA LEU A 31 -10.59 2.85 0.83
C LEU A 31 -10.90 3.02 -0.65
N PRO A 32 -10.19 3.88 -1.37
CA PRO A 32 -10.32 4.00 -2.82
C PRO A 32 -10.05 2.66 -3.52
N VAL A 33 -10.69 2.43 -4.65
CA VAL A 33 -10.44 1.24 -5.47
C VAL A 33 -9.16 1.43 -6.27
N SER A 34 -8.38 0.37 -6.45
CA SER A 34 -7.09 0.40 -7.18
C SER A 34 -6.12 1.45 -6.63
N ALA A 35 -6.01 1.51 -5.32
CA ALA A 35 -5.32 2.58 -4.60
C ALA A 35 -3.81 2.34 -4.38
N GLY A 36 -3.24 1.18 -4.76
CA GLY A 36 -1.82 0.88 -4.50
C GLY A 36 -1.46 0.65 -3.02
N ILE A 37 -2.46 0.35 -2.18
CA ILE A 37 -2.28 0.11 -0.72
C ILE A 37 -2.70 -1.29 -0.28
N GLY A 38 -2.69 -2.26 -1.18
CA GLY A 38 -2.97 -3.66 -0.85
C GLY A 38 -4.40 -3.96 -0.37
N GLY A 39 -5.38 -3.07 -0.59
CA GLY A 39 -6.73 -3.22 -0.06
C GLY A 39 -7.47 -4.49 -0.52
N GLY A 40 -7.23 -4.94 -1.75
CA GLY A 40 -7.74 -6.22 -2.27
C GLY A 40 -7.13 -7.42 -1.55
N SER A 41 -5.80 -7.39 -1.39
CA SER A 41 -5.04 -8.41 -0.69
C SER A 41 -5.41 -8.50 0.80
N ALA A 42 -5.61 -7.36 1.45
CA ALA A 42 -6.09 -7.31 2.83
C ALA A 42 -7.50 -7.92 2.99
N ASN A 43 -8.41 -7.70 2.02
CA ASN A 43 -9.73 -8.33 2.03
C ASN A 43 -9.64 -9.85 1.86
N ALA A 44 -8.81 -10.34 0.93
CA ALA A 44 -8.58 -11.78 0.75
C ALA A 44 -8.00 -12.40 2.02
N ALA A 45 -6.97 -11.78 2.59
CA ALA A 45 -6.36 -12.22 3.84
C ALA A 45 -7.34 -12.21 5.02
N ALA A 46 -8.25 -11.23 5.09
CA ALA A 46 -9.30 -11.21 6.12
C ALA A 46 -10.23 -12.42 6.02
N ILE A 47 -10.64 -12.82 4.82
CA ILE A 47 -11.42 -14.05 4.62
C ILE A 47 -10.62 -15.26 5.12
N MET A 48 -9.34 -15.39 4.75
CA MET A 48 -8.51 -16.51 5.20
C MET A 48 -8.42 -16.57 6.73
N ARG A 49 -8.24 -15.43 7.40
CA ARG A 49 -8.22 -15.36 8.88
C ARG A 49 -9.54 -15.74 9.52
N ILE A 50 -10.69 -15.33 8.96
CA ILE A 50 -12.03 -15.72 9.46
C ILE A 50 -12.18 -17.25 9.48
N PHE A 51 -11.61 -17.94 8.52
CA PHE A 51 -11.64 -19.41 8.44
C PHE A 51 -10.41 -20.10 9.04
N ASN A 52 -9.58 -19.38 9.80
CA ASN A 52 -8.36 -19.87 10.44
C ASN A 52 -7.41 -20.61 9.47
N THR A 53 -7.28 -20.08 8.26
CA THR A 53 -6.41 -20.65 7.22
C THR A 53 -5.14 -19.82 7.09
N GLU A 54 -3.99 -20.44 7.37
CA GLU A 54 -2.65 -19.81 7.29
C GLU A 54 -1.81 -20.38 6.12
N SER A 55 -2.46 -20.87 5.09
CA SER A 55 -1.77 -21.44 3.92
C SER A 55 -1.14 -20.33 3.08
N ILE A 56 0.20 -20.23 3.13
CA ILE A 56 0.99 -19.31 2.29
C ILE A 56 0.75 -19.60 0.81
N GLN A 57 0.66 -20.87 0.42
CA GLN A 57 0.43 -21.25 -0.97
C GLN A 57 -0.94 -20.75 -1.47
N ALA A 58 -1.99 -20.91 -0.67
CA ALA A 58 -3.31 -20.35 -1.00
C ALA A 58 -3.28 -18.83 -1.05
N ALA A 59 -2.55 -18.17 -0.13
CA ALA A 59 -2.39 -16.73 -0.11
C ALA A 59 -1.67 -16.22 -1.37
N LEU A 60 -0.59 -16.86 -1.79
CA LEU A 60 0.16 -16.52 -3.00
C LEU A 60 -0.68 -16.67 -4.28
N SER A 61 -1.55 -17.68 -4.35
CA SER A 61 -2.44 -17.86 -5.50
C SER A 61 -3.43 -16.70 -5.69
N LEU A 62 -3.65 -15.91 -4.63
CA LEU A 62 -4.54 -14.74 -4.62
C LEU A 62 -3.81 -13.43 -4.93
N GLY A 63 -2.49 -13.41 -4.81
CA GLY A 63 -1.64 -12.25 -5.12
C GLY A 63 -0.44 -12.13 -4.19
N ALA A 64 0.61 -11.47 -4.69
CA ALA A 64 1.90 -11.32 -4.01
C ALA A 64 1.80 -10.69 -2.61
N ASP A 65 0.88 -9.74 -2.40
CA ASP A 65 0.71 -9.05 -1.13
C ASP A 65 -0.16 -9.82 -0.12
N VAL A 66 -0.86 -10.89 -0.53
CA VAL A 66 -1.80 -11.60 0.35
C VAL A 66 -1.08 -12.28 1.52
N PRO A 67 0.11 -12.92 1.32
CA PRO A 67 0.84 -13.53 2.44
C PRO A 67 1.18 -12.54 3.56
N VAL A 68 1.72 -11.37 3.26
CA VAL A 68 2.04 -10.37 4.29
C VAL A 68 0.78 -9.82 4.95
N CYS A 69 -0.29 -9.61 4.17
CA CYS A 69 -1.58 -9.20 4.71
C CYS A 69 -2.21 -10.26 5.63
N LEU A 70 -1.92 -11.55 5.40
CA LEU A 70 -2.44 -12.64 6.23
C LEU A 70 -1.94 -12.54 7.67
N PHE A 71 -0.68 -12.16 7.86
CA PHE A 71 -0.09 -11.99 9.18
C PHE A 71 -0.33 -10.60 9.79
N SER A 72 -0.63 -9.58 8.98
CA SER A 72 -0.84 -8.19 9.44
C SER A 72 0.27 -7.69 10.38
N LYS A 73 1.52 -7.97 10.03
CA LYS A 73 2.71 -7.57 10.80
C LYS A 73 3.70 -6.86 9.90
N THR A 74 4.50 -5.99 10.49
CA THR A 74 5.63 -5.36 9.80
C THR A 74 6.61 -6.43 9.33
N ALA A 75 6.83 -6.51 8.04
CA ALA A 75 7.69 -7.50 7.44
C ALA A 75 8.44 -6.95 6.23
N GLN A 76 9.59 -7.52 5.98
CA GLN A 76 10.26 -7.47 4.69
C GLN A 76 9.72 -8.59 3.82
N MET A 77 9.35 -8.25 2.60
CA MET A 77 8.84 -9.21 1.63
C MET A 77 9.80 -9.31 0.45
N GLY A 78 10.09 -10.53 0.01
CA GLY A 78 10.95 -10.82 -1.14
C GLY A 78 10.35 -11.89 -2.04
N GLY A 79 10.99 -12.11 -3.21
CA GLY A 79 10.49 -13.01 -4.22
C GLY A 79 9.19 -12.49 -4.85
N ILE A 80 8.23 -13.38 -5.01
CA ILE A 80 6.86 -13.06 -5.45
C ILE A 80 5.91 -12.92 -4.24
N GLY A 81 6.44 -12.63 -3.04
CA GLY A 81 5.69 -12.47 -1.80
C GLY A 81 5.75 -13.67 -0.84
N GLU A 82 6.46 -14.74 -1.20
CA GLU A 82 6.63 -15.95 -0.39
C GLU A 82 7.68 -15.80 0.71
N ASN A 83 8.67 -14.95 0.51
CA ASN A 83 9.76 -14.75 1.46
C ASN A 83 9.41 -13.62 2.42
N LEU A 84 8.92 -13.98 3.59
CA LEU A 84 8.54 -13.02 4.63
C LEU A 84 9.54 -13.06 5.79
N SER A 85 10.16 -11.92 6.09
CA SER A 85 10.98 -11.70 7.27
C SER A 85 10.30 -10.68 8.17
N PHE A 86 9.74 -11.14 9.29
CA PHE A 86 9.07 -10.24 10.23
C PHE A 86 10.07 -9.34 10.93
N CYS A 87 9.68 -8.08 11.12
CA CYS A 87 10.49 -7.03 11.72
C CYS A 87 9.81 -6.48 12.99
N PRO A 88 9.76 -7.24 14.07
CA PRO A 88 9.09 -6.79 15.30
C PRO A 88 9.86 -5.63 15.95
N GLY A 89 9.13 -4.81 16.71
CA GLY A 89 9.75 -3.77 17.57
C GLY A 89 10.29 -2.55 16.83
N LEU A 90 9.95 -2.36 15.54
CA LEU A 90 10.37 -1.17 14.80
C LEU A 90 9.55 0.08 15.17
N GLY A 91 8.47 -0.09 15.92
CA GLY A 91 7.59 0.98 16.38
C GLY A 91 6.53 1.39 15.35
N GLN A 92 5.81 2.44 15.70
CA GLN A 92 4.69 2.97 14.92
C GLN A 92 5.00 4.36 14.39
N LEU A 93 4.48 4.68 13.22
CA LEU A 93 4.61 5.98 12.56
C LEU A 93 3.24 6.59 12.29
N ASN A 94 3.08 7.87 12.62
CA ASN A 94 1.91 8.62 12.22
C ASN A 94 2.00 8.97 10.75
N ALA A 95 0.95 8.69 10.00
CA ALA A 95 0.94 8.89 8.56
C ALA A 95 -0.34 9.58 8.08
N VAL A 96 -0.24 10.24 6.94
CA VAL A 96 -1.36 10.69 6.13
C VAL A 96 -1.32 9.93 4.81
N LEU A 97 -2.42 9.32 4.42
CA LEU A 97 -2.60 8.70 3.11
C LEU A 97 -3.39 9.66 2.24
N VAL A 98 -2.93 9.88 1.01
CA VAL A 98 -3.58 10.78 0.05
C VAL A 98 -3.70 10.08 -1.29
N ASN A 99 -4.91 10.08 -1.87
CA ASN A 99 -5.18 9.50 -3.18
C ASN A 99 -5.92 10.52 -4.06
N PRO A 100 -5.40 10.87 -5.23
CA PRO A 100 -6.02 11.85 -6.13
C PRO A 100 -7.26 11.31 -6.86
N ARG A 101 -7.68 10.08 -6.58
CA ARG A 101 -8.83 9.38 -7.19
C ARG A 101 -8.72 9.18 -8.71
N VAL A 102 -7.50 9.18 -9.24
CA VAL A 102 -7.23 8.78 -10.62
C VAL A 102 -7.05 7.27 -10.71
N SER A 103 -7.34 6.72 -11.88
CA SER A 103 -7.16 5.28 -12.12
C SER A 103 -5.78 5.05 -12.71
N LEU A 104 -4.96 4.27 -12.02
CA LEU A 104 -3.63 3.90 -12.48
C LEU A 104 -3.51 2.37 -12.52
N SER A 105 -3.11 1.83 -13.66
CA SER A 105 -2.92 0.39 -13.85
C SER A 105 -1.53 -0.02 -13.39
N THR A 106 -1.45 -0.93 -12.40
CA THR A 106 -0.19 -1.52 -11.94
C THR A 106 0.65 -2.08 -13.10
N ALA A 107 0.01 -2.82 -14.04
CA ALA A 107 0.70 -3.38 -15.19
C ALA A 107 1.31 -2.31 -16.12
N LYS A 108 0.62 -1.16 -16.30
CA LYS A 108 1.17 -0.04 -17.08
C LYS A 108 2.35 0.62 -16.38
N VAL A 109 2.31 0.73 -15.04
CA VAL A 109 3.41 1.31 -14.26
C VAL A 109 4.66 0.44 -14.37
N PHE A 110 4.53 -0.89 -14.21
CA PHE A 110 5.65 -1.81 -14.38
C PHE A 110 6.21 -1.75 -15.80
N LYS A 111 5.34 -1.74 -16.83
CA LYS A 111 5.79 -1.60 -18.21
C LYS A 111 6.56 -0.29 -18.44
N ALA A 112 6.06 0.83 -17.95
CA ALA A 112 6.74 2.12 -18.05
C ALA A 112 8.08 2.12 -17.29
N PHE A 113 8.14 1.47 -16.12
CA PHE A 113 9.37 1.28 -15.38
C PHE A 113 10.41 0.49 -16.19
N ASP A 114 10.05 -0.65 -16.78
CA ASP A 114 10.92 -1.47 -17.61
C ASP A 114 11.45 -0.71 -18.85
N GLU A 115 10.62 0.19 -19.42
CA GLU A 115 10.99 1.05 -20.55
C GLU A 115 11.93 2.21 -20.14
N MET A 116 11.85 2.69 -18.90
CA MET A 116 12.68 3.79 -18.40
C MET A 116 14.05 3.34 -17.93
N PHE A 117 14.15 2.15 -17.36
CA PHE A 117 15.36 1.63 -16.76
C PHE A 117 15.93 0.52 -17.67
N VAL A 118 16.92 0.86 -18.49
CA VAL A 118 17.82 -0.13 -19.06
C VAL A 118 18.63 -0.71 -17.90
N GLU A 119 18.76 -2.03 -17.82
CA GLU A 119 19.51 -2.73 -16.76
C GLU A 119 20.89 -2.09 -16.55
N ASP A 120 21.06 -1.36 -15.46
CA ASP A 120 22.35 -0.76 -15.11
C ASP A 120 23.13 -1.62 -14.09
N GLY A 121 22.62 -2.79 -13.73
CA GLY A 121 23.22 -3.69 -12.75
C GLY A 121 23.26 -3.11 -11.32
N SER A 122 22.47 -2.09 -11.03
CA SER A 122 22.46 -1.46 -9.71
C SER A 122 22.06 -2.45 -8.63
N VAL A 123 22.91 -2.59 -7.62
CA VAL A 123 22.65 -3.43 -6.45
C VAL A 123 21.46 -2.86 -5.71
N LEU A 124 20.46 -3.70 -5.42
CA LEU A 124 19.34 -3.31 -4.57
C LEU A 124 19.90 -2.78 -3.24
N PRO A 125 19.40 -1.65 -2.73
CA PRO A 125 19.89 -1.10 -1.48
C PRO A 125 19.66 -2.11 -0.35
N THR A 126 20.72 -2.36 0.41
CA THR A 126 20.62 -3.16 1.64
C THR A 126 19.63 -2.47 2.55
N ILE A 127 18.69 -3.24 3.12
CA ILE A 127 17.72 -2.68 4.06
C ILE A 127 18.48 -2.08 5.22
N SER A 128 18.30 -0.77 5.42
CA SER A 128 18.99 -0.06 6.49
C SER A 128 18.57 -0.60 7.86
N GLU A 129 19.52 -0.70 8.77
CA GLU A 129 19.22 -0.94 10.18
C GLU A 129 18.59 0.30 10.81
N GLY A 130 17.91 0.12 11.95
CA GLY A 130 17.32 1.22 12.70
C GLY A 130 15.79 1.16 12.78
N SER A 131 15.20 2.23 13.30
CA SER A 131 13.75 2.37 13.47
C SER A 131 13.01 2.36 12.14
N LEU A 132 11.69 2.11 12.19
CA LEU A 132 10.85 2.12 11.00
C LEU A 132 10.97 3.41 10.18
N LEU A 133 11.11 4.57 10.85
CA LEU A 133 11.30 5.85 10.18
C LEU A 133 12.63 5.91 9.41
N ILE A 134 13.74 5.47 10.03
CA ILE A 134 15.05 5.45 9.38
C ILE A 134 15.03 4.53 8.15
N ARG A 135 14.44 3.34 8.28
CA ARG A 135 14.26 2.41 7.17
C ARG A 135 13.40 3.01 6.05
N ALA A 136 12.33 3.71 6.41
CA ALA A 136 11.47 4.38 5.44
C ALA A 136 12.22 5.51 4.70
N ILE A 137 12.97 6.35 5.40
CA ILE A 137 13.73 7.46 4.79
C ILE A 137 14.80 6.93 3.83
N ASN A 138 15.54 5.92 4.24
CA ASN A 138 16.62 5.33 3.45
C ASN A 138 16.11 4.40 2.32
N GLY A 139 14.84 4.00 2.37
CA GLY A 139 14.20 3.24 1.31
C GLY A 139 13.84 4.11 0.11
N ARG A 140 13.38 3.47 -0.97
CA ARG A 140 12.91 4.12 -2.20
C ARG A 140 11.67 3.39 -2.75
N ASN A 141 10.99 4.01 -3.69
CA ASN A 141 9.98 3.36 -4.51
C ASN A 141 10.37 3.52 -5.98
N ASP A 142 10.90 2.48 -6.58
CA ASP A 142 11.42 2.51 -7.94
C ASP A 142 10.32 2.75 -8.98
N LEU A 143 9.07 2.45 -8.65
CA LEU A 143 7.91 2.68 -9.53
C LEU A 143 7.42 4.14 -9.53
N GLU A 144 7.87 4.98 -8.58
CA GLU A 144 7.34 6.33 -8.39
C GLU A 144 7.54 7.21 -9.62
N ALA A 145 8.73 7.20 -10.22
CA ALA A 145 9.02 8.00 -11.41
C ALA A 145 8.18 7.56 -12.61
N ALA A 146 8.02 6.26 -12.83
CA ALA A 146 7.19 5.71 -13.89
C ALA A 146 5.70 6.04 -13.69
N ALA A 147 5.23 6.00 -12.44
CA ALA A 147 3.86 6.36 -12.11
C ALA A 147 3.59 7.86 -12.33
N ILE A 148 4.52 8.73 -11.98
CA ILE A 148 4.43 10.18 -12.22
C ILE A 148 4.43 10.49 -13.72
N LEU A 149 5.21 9.75 -14.52
CA LEU A 149 5.21 9.91 -15.98
C LEU A 149 3.82 9.61 -16.57
N LEU A 150 3.15 8.58 -16.07
CA LEU A 150 1.81 8.19 -16.53
C LEU A 150 0.70 9.08 -15.99
N GLU A 151 0.83 9.52 -14.75
CA GLU A 151 -0.16 10.33 -14.02
C GLU A 151 0.54 11.44 -13.24
N PRO A 152 0.83 12.59 -13.86
CA PRO A 152 1.60 13.69 -13.25
C PRO A 152 1.02 14.23 -11.93
N ILE A 153 -0.29 14.09 -11.72
CA ILE A 153 -0.96 14.50 -10.47
C ILE A 153 -0.37 13.82 -9.22
N ILE A 154 0.29 12.65 -9.38
CA ILE A 154 0.99 11.97 -8.28
C ILE A 154 2.13 12.85 -7.77
N GLY A 155 2.85 13.53 -8.68
CA GLY A 155 3.88 14.50 -8.31
C GLY A 155 3.32 15.68 -7.51
N ASP A 156 2.12 16.17 -7.89
CA ASP A 156 1.45 17.25 -7.16
C ASP A 156 1.06 16.77 -5.75
N VAL A 157 0.54 15.55 -5.62
CA VAL A 157 0.21 14.95 -4.31
C VAL A 157 1.45 14.87 -3.42
N LEU A 158 2.57 14.37 -3.95
CA LEU A 158 3.83 14.28 -3.21
C LEU A 158 4.33 15.66 -2.76
N ASN A 159 4.26 16.66 -3.64
CA ASN A 159 4.64 18.04 -3.32
C ASN A 159 3.75 18.63 -2.22
N VAL A 160 2.43 18.44 -2.33
CA VAL A 160 1.49 18.93 -1.30
C VAL A 160 1.76 18.28 0.04
N ILE A 161 2.01 16.97 0.10
CA ILE A 161 2.35 16.26 1.35
C ILE A 161 3.69 16.77 1.91
N ASN A 162 4.72 16.83 1.08
CA ASN A 162 6.08 17.20 1.50
C ASN A 162 6.15 18.61 2.08
N ASN A 163 5.31 19.53 1.61
CA ASN A 163 5.23 20.90 2.09
C ASN A 163 4.44 21.06 3.40
N GLN A 164 3.88 19.98 3.96
CA GLN A 164 3.18 20.06 5.25
C GLN A 164 4.16 20.14 6.42
N THR A 165 3.87 21.02 7.37
CA THR A 165 4.69 21.20 8.57
C THR A 165 4.81 19.89 9.35
N GLY A 166 6.05 19.46 9.61
CA GLY A 166 6.35 18.23 10.35
C GLY A 166 6.36 16.98 9.49
N CYS A 167 6.25 17.09 8.17
CA CYS A 167 6.47 15.98 7.25
C CYS A 167 7.94 15.53 7.31
N CYS A 168 8.15 14.24 7.56
CA CYS A 168 9.47 13.62 7.60
C CYS A 168 9.82 12.93 6.28
N LEU A 169 8.80 12.46 5.56
CA LEU A 169 8.91 11.77 4.29
C LEU A 169 7.58 11.84 3.55
N ALA A 170 7.62 12.11 2.26
CA ALA A 170 6.52 11.90 1.33
C ALA A 170 6.95 10.88 0.27
N ARG A 171 6.12 9.88 -0.02
CA ARG A 171 6.42 8.82 -1.00
C ARG A 171 5.15 8.16 -1.52
N MET A 172 5.18 7.66 -2.76
CA MET A 172 4.11 6.85 -3.32
C MET A 172 4.12 5.44 -2.71
N SER A 173 2.94 4.86 -2.51
CA SER A 173 2.74 3.48 -2.03
C SER A 173 2.59 2.51 -3.19
N GLY A 174 3.43 1.47 -3.22
CA GLY A 174 3.37 0.44 -4.26
C GLY A 174 3.45 1.02 -5.66
N SER A 175 2.54 0.63 -6.54
CA SER A 175 2.40 1.18 -7.90
C SER A 175 1.52 2.44 -7.99
N GLY A 176 1.10 2.99 -6.86
CA GLY A 176 0.26 4.19 -6.80
C GLY A 176 -1.23 3.92 -7.06
N PRO A 177 -2.05 4.99 -7.22
CA PRO A 177 -1.69 6.41 -7.13
C PRO A 177 -1.70 6.97 -5.70
N THR A 178 -1.92 6.15 -4.65
CA THR A 178 -1.87 6.64 -3.27
C THR A 178 -0.44 7.02 -2.90
N CYS A 179 -0.29 8.21 -2.32
CA CYS A 179 0.93 8.65 -1.66
C CYS A 179 0.72 8.68 -0.14
N TYR A 180 1.81 8.60 0.59
CA TYR A 180 1.78 8.76 2.05
C TYR A 180 2.80 9.77 2.52
N GLY A 181 2.46 10.47 3.60
CA GLY A 181 3.39 11.28 4.35
C GLY A 181 3.59 10.72 5.74
N LEU A 182 4.85 10.66 6.21
CA LEU A 182 5.19 10.30 7.59
C LEU A 182 5.41 11.57 8.41
N PHE A 183 4.89 11.58 9.63
CA PHE A 183 4.91 12.74 10.50
C PHE A 183 5.47 12.40 11.88
N LYS A 184 6.04 13.41 12.56
CA LYS A 184 6.64 13.25 13.88
C LYS A 184 5.66 12.78 14.95
N ASP A 185 4.40 13.22 14.86
CA ASP A 185 3.36 12.93 15.83
C ASP A 185 1.95 13.00 15.22
N ALA A 186 0.96 12.54 15.98
CA ALA A 186 -0.44 12.51 15.55
C ALA A 186 -1.03 13.92 15.34
N GLY A 187 -0.58 14.92 16.08
CA GLY A 187 -1.02 16.31 15.92
C GLY A 187 -0.57 16.90 14.59
N ALA A 188 0.67 16.63 14.20
CA ALA A 188 1.23 17.05 12.92
C ALA A 188 0.51 16.37 11.74
N SER A 189 0.30 15.04 11.81
CA SER A 189 -0.43 14.32 10.76
C SER A 189 -1.88 14.78 10.62
N LEU A 190 -2.58 15.06 11.73
CA LEU A 190 -3.95 15.58 11.69
C LEU A 190 -4.03 16.98 11.07
N LYS A 191 -3.11 17.89 11.44
CA LYS A 191 -3.04 19.23 10.85
C LYS A 191 -2.76 19.16 9.36
N ALA A 192 -1.82 18.31 8.95
CA ALA A 192 -1.50 18.08 7.55
C ALA A 192 -2.71 17.55 6.76
N ALA A 193 -3.41 16.55 7.29
CA ALA A 193 -4.60 16.01 6.63
C ALA A 193 -5.69 17.07 6.44
N ASN A 194 -5.93 17.91 7.45
CA ASN A 194 -6.91 19.00 7.35
C ASN A 194 -6.50 20.07 6.32
N ALA A 195 -5.22 20.43 6.27
CA ALA A 195 -4.69 21.36 5.27
C ALA A 195 -4.82 20.77 3.85
N ILE A 196 -4.46 19.50 3.65
CA ILE A 196 -4.57 18.82 2.36
C ILE A 196 -6.03 18.75 1.89
N ARG A 197 -6.98 18.41 2.77
CA ARG A 197 -8.42 18.41 2.44
C ARG A 197 -8.93 19.79 2.03
N SER A 198 -8.37 20.86 2.60
CA SER A 198 -8.72 22.24 2.23
C SER A 198 -8.13 22.65 0.90
N ILE A 199 -6.91 22.19 0.56
CA ILE A 199 -6.21 22.48 -0.70
C ILE A 199 -6.82 21.69 -1.85
N ALA A 200 -7.13 20.42 -1.62
CA ALA A 200 -7.60 19.48 -2.63
C ALA A 200 -8.80 18.65 -2.11
N PRO A 201 -9.99 19.23 -2.02
CA PRO A 201 -11.18 18.60 -1.43
C PRO A 201 -11.65 17.34 -2.18
N ASP A 202 -11.30 17.20 -3.45
CA ASP A 202 -11.64 16.04 -4.26
C ASP A 202 -10.72 14.83 -4.02
N TRP A 203 -9.58 15.05 -3.37
CA TRP A 203 -8.68 13.96 -3.02
C TRP A 203 -9.21 13.20 -1.80
N TRP A 204 -9.01 11.89 -1.80
CA TRP A 204 -9.20 11.10 -0.58
C TRP A 204 -7.98 11.29 0.33
N CYS A 205 -8.22 11.67 1.58
CA CYS A 205 -7.15 11.96 2.52
C CYS A 205 -7.54 11.47 3.92
N GLU A 206 -6.74 10.55 4.48
CA GLU A 206 -6.97 9.97 5.81
C GLU A 206 -5.70 9.88 6.64
N THR A 207 -5.83 10.10 7.94
CA THR A 207 -4.75 9.83 8.89
C THR A 207 -4.76 8.37 9.30
N THR A 208 -3.56 7.81 9.54
CA THR A 208 -3.41 6.43 10.00
C THR A 208 -2.13 6.27 10.81
N ILE A 209 -1.95 5.09 11.38
CA ILE A 209 -0.72 4.65 12.02
C ILE A 209 -0.20 3.45 11.24
N LEU A 210 1.06 3.50 10.85
CA LEU A 210 1.79 2.43 10.17
C LEU A 210 2.73 1.74 11.15
N GLY A 211 2.95 0.44 10.94
CA GLY A 211 3.77 -0.39 11.83
C GLY A 211 2.96 -1.03 12.94
N ASP A 212 3.60 -1.93 13.65
CA ASP A 212 3.04 -2.70 14.76
C ASP A 212 3.69 -2.28 16.10
N LYS A 213 2.95 -2.55 17.17
CA LYS A 213 3.42 -2.26 18.56
C LYS A 213 4.56 -3.19 18.96
#